data_e7fe0fa3afeb9635d39e4842f8314f2e
#
_entry.id   e7fe0fa3afeb9635d39e4842f8314f2e
#
_cell.length_a   1.000
_cell.length_b   1.000
_cell.length_c   1.000
_cell.angle_alpha   90.00
_cell.angle_beta   90.00
_cell.angle_gamma   90.00
#
_symmetry.space_group_name_H-M   'P 1'
#
loop_
_entity.id
_entity.type
_entity.pdbx_description
1 polymer ?
#
loop_
_entity_poly.entity_id
_entity_poly.type
_entity_poly.pdbx_seq_one_letter_code
_entity_poly.pdbx_strand_id
1 'polypeptide(L)'
;MTVIRQQDFIESIEDALQYISYYHPLDFIQALEQAYHKEQNQAAKDAIAQILINSRMSAEGHRPICQDTGIVTCFVKIGMDVKWDKTDLTVQQMVDEGTRRAYLNPDNPLRASIVADPAGARKNTKDNTPSVVHIDLVAGHHVEVMIAAKGGGSENKTKMAMLNPSDSIVDWVLETLPKMGAGWCPPGMLGIGIGGTAEKAAVLAKEALMEPVDIQELIAKGAETADEKLRLELYEKVNKLGIGAQGLGGLTTVVDVKINSVPTHAASLPVVMIPNCAATRHLHFHLDGSGPADIKPPKLEDWPQVTWELGSKVRRVNLDTITPADVQSWQAGETVLLSGKMLTGRDAAHKRIADMLNKGEGLPEGVDLKNRFIYYVGPVDAVRDEVVGPAGPTTATRMDKFTEMMLSQTGLLGMIGKSERGDLTVESIKKHKAVYLMAVGGAAYLVSKAIKKSRVVAFADLGMEAIYEFEVEDMPVTVAVDSNGNNVHKQGPAIWKANIAELDAKLKAK
;
A
#
# COMPACT_ATOMS: atom_id res chain seq x y z
N MET A 1 5.91 -30.38 28.52
CA MET A 1 4.97 -30.56 27.41
C MET A 1 3.87 -29.52 27.56
N THR A 2 3.75 -28.61 26.64
CA THR A 2 2.80 -27.49 26.67
C THR A 2 1.57 -27.86 25.85
N VAL A 3 0.38 -27.64 26.40
CA VAL A 3 -0.88 -27.84 25.68
C VAL A 3 -1.41 -26.46 25.23
N ILE A 4 -1.58 -26.29 23.94
CA ILE A 4 -2.19 -25.10 23.33
C ILE A 4 -3.62 -25.45 22.95
N ARG A 5 -4.59 -24.62 23.36
CA ARG A 5 -5.98 -24.79 22.93
C ARG A 5 -6.16 -24.23 21.53
N GLN A 6 -6.82 -24.97 20.66
CA GLN A 6 -7.15 -24.51 19.31
C GLN A 6 -7.90 -23.17 19.34
N GLN A 7 -8.82 -23.01 20.28
CA GLN A 7 -9.60 -21.78 20.41
C GLN A 7 -8.72 -20.57 20.76
N ASP A 8 -7.73 -20.73 21.64
CA ASP A 8 -6.80 -19.65 22.01
C ASP A 8 -5.97 -19.20 20.81
N PHE A 9 -5.55 -20.15 19.96
CA PHE A 9 -4.81 -19.85 18.75
C PHE A 9 -5.70 -19.09 17.72
N ILE A 10 -6.94 -19.55 17.52
CA ILE A 10 -7.91 -18.90 16.61
C ILE A 10 -8.21 -17.47 17.09
N GLU A 11 -8.50 -17.26 18.36
CA GLU A 11 -8.75 -15.94 18.94
C GLU A 11 -7.54 -15.01 18.78
N SER A 12 -6.33 -15.54 19.02
CA SER A 12 -5.09 -14.76 18.83
C SER A 12 -4.89 -14.30 17.40
N ILE A 13 -5.22 -15.13 16.40
CA ILE A 13 -5.18 -14.75 14.98
C ILE A 13 -6.23 -13.68 14.68
N GLU A 14 -7.47 -13.84 15.15
CA GLU A 14 -8.55 -12.86 15.00
C GLU A 14 -8.14 -11.49 15.57
N ASP A 15 -7.70 -11.46 16.83
CA ASP A 15 -7.30 -10.25 17.53
C ASP A 15 -6.09 -9.59 16.86
N ALA A 16 -5.09 -10.36 16.45
CA ALA A 16 -3.92 -9.85 15.75
C ALA A 16 -4.29 -9.18 14.43
N LEU A 17 -5.18 -9.77 13.63
CA LEU A 17 -5.61 -9.21 12.35
C LEU A 17 -6.44 -7.94 12.52
N GLN A 18 -7.30 -7.89 13.53
CA GLN A 18 -8.01 -6.67 13.87
C GLN A 18 -7.02 -5.58 14.32
N TYR A 19 -6.11 -5.90 15.22
CA TYR A 19 -5.06 -5.00 15.71
C TYR A 19 -4.25 -4.37 14.58
N ILE A 20 -3.67 -5.17 13.70
CA ILE A 20 -2.82 -4.66 12.62
C ILE A 20 -3.61 -3.93 11.54
N SER A 21 -4.93 -4.07 11.48
CA SER A 21 -5.75 -3.35 10.51
C SER A 21 -5.76 -1.84 10.77
N TYR A 22 -5.61 -1.41 12.03
CA TYR A 22 -5.66 0.00 12.43
C TYR A 22 -4.45 0.50 13.24
N TYR A 23 -3.55 -0.38 13.70
CA TYR A 23 -2.28 0.00 14.29
C TYR A 23 -1.11 -0.36 13.36
N HIS A 24 -0.34 0.63 12.96
CA HIS A 24 0.98 0.37 12.38
C HIS A 24 1.92 -0.24 13.44
N PRO A 25 2.96 -0.98 13.04
CA PRO A 25 4.09 -1.20 13.94
C PRO A 25 4.67 0.14 14.38
N LEU A 26 4.88 0.32 15.69
CA LEU A 26 5.28 1.61 16.26
C LEU A 26 6.65 2.08 15.74
N ASP A 27 7.60 1.16 15.61
CA ASP A 27 8.92 1.40 15.04
C ASP A 27 8.85 1.95 13.61
N PHE A 28 7.96 1.39 12.78
CA PHE A 28 7.75 1.83 11.41
C PHE A 28 7.18 3.26 11.36
N ILE A 29 6.16 3.56 12.15
CA ILE A 29 5.52 4.88 12.10
C ILE A 29 6.42 5.96 12.68
N GLN A 30 7.27 5.65 13.65
CA GLN A 30 8.29 6.55 14.17
C GLN A 30 9.40 6.79 13.15
N ALA A 31 9.83 5.77 12.39
CA ALA A 31 10.77 5.95 11.29
C ALA A 31 10.18 6.84 10.18
N LEU A 32 8.88 6.72 9.93
CA LEU A 32 8.19 7.57 8.96
C LEU A 32 8.08 9.03 9.45
N GLU A 33 7.90 9.27 10.75
CA GLU A 33 7.96 10.61 11.33
C GLU A 33 9.35 11.24 11.14
N GLN A 34 10.43 10.47 11.36
CA GLN A 34 11.78 10.95 11.09
C GLN A 34 11.97 11.30 9.61
N ALA A 35 11.39 10.51 8.70
CA ALA A 35 11.40 10.81 7.27
C ALA A 35 10.66 12.12 6.97
N TYR A 36 9.50 12.37 7.59
CA TYR A 36 8.76 13.61 7.48
C TYR A 36 9.59 14.85 7.85
N HIS A 37 10.31 14.77 8.98
CA HIS A 37 11.14 15.90 9.45
C HIS A 37 12.35 16.18 8.54
N LYS A 38 12.91 15.15 7.90
CA LYS A 38 14.03 15.27 6.97
C LYS A 38 13.63 15.72 5.56
N GLU A 39 12.39 15.49 5.17
CA GLU A 39 11.95 15.69 3.78
C GLU A 39 11.97 17.17 3.39
N GLN A 40 12.51 17.44 2.21
CA GLN A 40 12.67 18.78 1.65
C GLN A 40 11.76 19.00 0.41
N ASN A 41 11.27 17.93 -0.23
CA ASN A 41 10.29 18.07 -1.29
C ASN A 41 8.90 18.25 -0.69
N GLN A 42 8.27 19.41 -0.91
CA GLN A 42 6.96 19.72 -0.33
C GLN A 42 5.89 18.68 -0.69
N ALA A 43 5.82 18.23 -1.94
CA ALA A 43 4.84 17.23 -2.36
C ALA A 43 5.03 15.88 -1.62
N ALA A 44 6.27 15.42 -1.47
CA ALA A 44 6.60 14.22 -0.73
C ALA A 44 6.33 14.38 0.78
N LYS A 45 6.66 15.54 1.33
CA LYS A 45 6.40 15.87 2.73
C LYS A 45 4.91 15.89 3.06
N ASP A 46 4.10 16.48 2.19
CA ASP A 46 2.63 16.49 2.30
C ASP A 46 2.05 15.07 2.23
N ALA A 47 2.61 14.21 1.38
CA ALA A 47 2.19 12.82 1.31
C ALA A 47 2.51 12.05 2.61
N ILE A 48 3.72 12.23 3.16
CA ILE A 48 4.11 11.59 4.44
C ILE A 48 3.23 12.12 5.58
N ALA A 49 2.95 13.43 5.62
CA ALA A 49 2.05 14.02 6.61
C ALA A 49 0.65 13.36 6.59
N GLN A 50 0.08 13.18 5.40
CA GLN A 50 -1.22 12.51 5.25
C GLN A 50 -1.19 11.07 5.76
N ILE A 51 -0.11 10.33 5.51
CA ILE A 51 0.05 8.95 6.02
C ILE A 51 0.13 8.94 7.55
N LEU A 52 0.90 9.84 8.15
CA LEU A 52 1.04 9.96 9.61
C LEU A 52 -0.27 10.34 10.29
N ILE A 53 -0.99 11.31 9.75
CA ILE A 53 -2.32 11.73 10.24
C ILE A 53 -3.31 10.56 10.11
N ASN A 54 -3.34 9.90 8.97
CA ASN A 54 -4.19 8.73 8.76
C ASN A 54 -3.89 7.60 9.75
N SER A 55 -2.61 7.35 10.02
CA SER A 55 -2.17 6.34 10.98
C SER A 55 -2.76 6.62 12.37
N ARG A 56 -2.65 7.87 12.84
CA ARG A 56 -3.21 8.27 14.12
C ARG A 56 -4.73 8.19 14.14
N MET A 57 -5.40 8.69 13.11
CA MET A 57 -6.87 8.59 12.98
C MET A 57 -7.34 7.14 12.98
N SER A 58 -6.64 6.25 12.31
CA SER A 58 -6.96 4.80 12.28
C SER A 58 -6.78 4.17 13.65
N ALA A 59 -5.70 4.50 14.35
CA ALA A 59 -5.42 4.04 15.71
C ALA A 59 -6.49 4.50 16.71
N GLU A 60 -6.95 5.75 16.62
CA GLU A 60 -7.99 6.32 17.48
C GLU A 60 -9.40 5.78 17.13
N GLY A 61 -9.70 5.66 15.84
CA GLY A 61 -11.02 5.26 15.35
C GLY A 61 -11.22 3.76 15.19
N HIS A 62 -10.17 2.94 15.34
CA HIS A 62 -10.15 1.50 15.09
C HIS A 62 -10.73 1.17 13.70
N ARG A 63 -10.27 1.90 12.67
CA ARG A 63 -10.65 1.67 11.27
C ARG A 63 -9.44 1.42 10.39
N PRO A 64 -9.58 0.59 9.34
CA PRO A 64 -8.44 0.20 8.52
C PRO A 64 -7.59 1.36 8.00
N ILE A 65 -6.29 1.24 8.14
CA ILE A 65 -5.29 2.19 7.62
C ILE A 65 -5.41 2.35 6.11
N CYS A 66 -5.72 1.25 5.41
CA CYS A 66 -5.84 1.17 3.97
C CYS A 66 -7.13 0.44 3.59
N GLN A 67 -7.75 0.82 2.46
CA GLN A 67 -8.90 0.11 1.91
C GLN A 67 -8.54 -1.29 1.40
N ASP A 68 -7.29 -1.52 0.99
CA ASP A 68 -6.77 -2.86 0.74
C ASP A 68 -6.32 -3.46 2.07
N THR A 69 -7.20 -4.24 2.69
CA THR A 69 -6.94 -4.84 4.01
C THR A 69 -6.02 -6.05 3.94
N GLY A 70 -5.63 -6.46 2.73
CA GLY A 70 -4.46 -7.28 2.47
C GLY A 70 -4.71 -8.77 2.30
N ILE A 71 -3.63 -9.45 1.91
CA ILE A 71 -3.51 -10.91 1.88
C ILE A 71 -2.89 -11.31 3.22
N VAL A 72 -3.56 -12.18 3.96
CA VAL A 72 -3.01 -12.67 5.24
C VAL A 72 -1.89 -13.65 4.97
N THR A 73 -0.73 -13.38 5.54
CA THR A 73 0.42 -14.28 5.56
C THR A 73 0.81 -14.55 7.01
N CYS A 74 0.99 -15.82 7.35
CA CYS A 74 1.27 -16.25 8.72
C CYS A 74 2.47 -17.20 8.71
N PHE A 75 3.51 -16.88 9.48
CA PHE A 75 4.62 -17.79 9.78
C PHE A 75 4.41 -18.33 11.19
N VAL A 76 4.26 -19.64 11.31
CA VAL A 76 3.99 -20.33 12.57
C VAL A 76 5.15 -21.27 12.89
N LYS A 77 5.89 -20.98 13.96
CA LYS A 77 6.94 -21.85 14.49
C LYS A 77 6.36 -22.64 15.67
N ILE A 78 6.28 -23.95 15.52
CA ILE A 78 5.69 -24.84 16.53
C ILE A 78 6.81 -25.58 17.23
N GLY A 79 6.91 -25.40 18.55
CA GLY A 79 7.83 -26.15 19.39
C GLY A 79 7.53 -27.65 19.37
N MET A 80 8.55 -28.49 19.27
CA MET A 80 8.39 -29.95 19.17
C MET A 80 7.79 -30.59 20.42
N ASP A 81 7.79 -29.88 21.56
CA ASP A 81 7.14 -30.29 22.79
C ASP A 81 5.71 -29.72 22.96
N VAL A 82 5.15 -29.10 21.92
CA VAL A 82 3.79 -28.58 21.90
C VAL A 82 2.81 -29.69 21.55
N LYS A 83 1.66 -29.71 22.27
CA LYS A 83 0.47 -30.48 21.91
C LYS A 83 -0.73 -29.55 21.75
N TRP A 84 -1.60 -29.87 20.83
CA TRP A 84 -2.92 -29.25 20.73
C TRP A 84 -3.90 -29.98 21.65
N ASP A 85 -4.82 -29.24 22.26
CA ASP A 85 -5.89 -29.83 23.11
C ASP A 85 -6.82 -30.73 22.30
N LYS A 86 -6.98 -30.44 21.00
CA LYS A 86 -7.76 -31.19 20.00
C LYS A 86 -6.98 -31.31 18.71
N THR A 87 -7.41 -32.23 17.85
CA THR A 87 -6.77 -32.49 16.54
C THR A 87 -7.79 -32.54 15.40
N ASP A 88 -8.93 -31.92 15.57
CA ASP A 88 -10.00 -31.83 14.59
C ASP A 88 -9.76 -30.75 13.53
N LEU A 89 -8.94 -29.73 13.83
CA LEU A 89 -8.51 -28.71 12.89
C LEU A 89 -7.01 -28.77 12.65
N THR A 90 -6.63 -28.53 11.39
CA THR A 90 -5.23 -28.29 11.04
C THR A 90 -4.83 -26.86 11.40
N VAL A 91 -3.51 -26.58 11.48
CA VAL A 91 -3.02 -25.21 11.70
C VAL A 91 -3.52 -24.24 10.63
N GLN A 92 -3.56 -24.66 9.36
CA GLN A 92 -4.14 -23.89 8.26
C GLN A 92 -5.61 -23.52 8.54
N GLN A 93 -6.42 -24.50 8.94
CA GLN A 93 -7.84 -24.26 9.24
C GLN A 93 -8.07 -23.35 10.44
N MET A 94 -7.20 -23.43 11.44
CA MET A 94 -7.26 -22.51 12.60
C MET A 94 -6.93 -21.07 12.20
N VAL A 95 -5.89 -20.87 11.38
CA VAL A 95 -5.55 -19.54 10.85
C VAL A 95 -6.67 -19.00 9.96
N ASP A 96 -7.24 -19.84 9.11
CA ASP A 96 -8.36 -19.45 8.24
C ASP A 96 -9.61 -19.07 9.05
N GLU A 97 -9.92 -19.81 10.12
CA GLU A 97 -11.05 -19.45 11.00
C GLU A 97 -10.82 -18.12 11.72
N GLY A 98 -9.63 -17.87 12.25
CA GLY A 98 -9.28 -16.55 12.83
C GLY A 98 -9.35 -15.42 11.81
N THR A 99 -8.88 -15.68 10.58
CA THR A 99 -8.97 -14.73 9.47
C THR A 99 -10.42 -14.43 9.12
N ARG A 100 -11.25 -15.46 8.95
CA ARG A 100 -12.68 -15.31 8.66
C ARG A 100 -13.38 -14.45 9.72
N ARG A 101 -13.14 -14.73 11.00
CA ARG A 101 -13.72 -13.95 12.10
C ARG A 101 -13.28 -12.49 12.07
N ALA A 102 -11.99 -12.24 11.85
CA ALA A 102 -11.45 -10.89 11.78
C ALA A 102 -12.05 -10.09 10.60
N TYR A 103 -12.19 -10.71 9.42
CA TYR A 103 -12.70 -10.01 8.24
C TYR A 103 -14.21 -9.79 8.27
N LEU A 104 -14.96 -10.63 8.98
CA LEU A 104 -16.41 -10.52 9.14
C LEU A 104 -16.83 -9.84 10.45
N ASN A 105 -15.89 -9.28 11.20
CA ASN A 105 -16.19 -8.58 12.45
C ASN A 105 -17.14 -7.39 12.18
N PRO A 106 -18.34 -7.35 12.80
CA PRO A 106 -19.35 -6.32 12.49
C PRO A 106 -18.95 -4.92 12.95
N ASP A 107 -18.08 -4.81 13.96
CA ASP A 107 -17.65 -3.51 14.49
C ASP A 107 -16.54 -2.88 13.66
N ASN A 108 -15.74 -3.70 12.97
CA ASN A 108 -14.70 -3.28 12.05
C ASN A 108 -14.53 -4.32 10.94
N PRO A 109 -15.47 -4.40 9.99
CA PRO A 109 -15.35 -5.31 8.86
C PRO A 109 -14.15 -4.93 7.99
N LEU A 110 -13.42 -5.96 7.56
CA LEU A 110 -12.30 -5.80 6.65
C LEU A 110 -12.73 -6.20 5.23
N ARG A 111 -12.07 -5.64 4.22
CA ARG A 111 -12.42 -5.90 2.83
C ARG A 111 -11.79 -7.19 2.32
N ALA A 112 -12.59 -8.25 2.16
CA ALA A 112 -12.13 -9.49 1.55
C ALA A 112 -11.72 -9.27 0.09
N SER A 113 -10.53 -9.75 -0.26
CA SER A 113 -9.91 -9.57 -1.57
C SER A 113 -9.44 -10.88 -2.21
N ILE A 114 -9.53 -11.99 -1.49
CA ILE A 114 -9.13 -13.30 -2.00
C ILE A 114 -10.20 -13.80 -2.99
N VAL A 115 -9.74 -14.31 -4.12
CA VAL A 115 -10.58 -14.88 -5.15
C VAL A 115 -10.29 -16.37 -5.32
N ALA A 116 -11.33 -17.18 -5.30
CA ALA A 116 -11.26 -18.58 -5.70
C ALA A 116 -11.11 -18.66 -7.23
N ASP A 117 -10.59 -19.78 -7.71
CA ASP A 117 -10.37 -20.02 -9.14
C ASP A 117 -9.62 -18.86 -9.83
N PRO A 118 -8.36 -18.61 -9.44
CA PRO A 118 -7.63 -17.42 -9.88
C PRO A 118 -7.37 -17.38 -11.40
N ALA A 119 -7.30 -18.53 -12.04
CA ALA A 119 -7.14 -18.64 -13.50
C ALA A 119 -8.48 -18.65 -14.26
N GLY A 120 -9.59 -18.80 -13.57
CA GLY A 120 -10.93 -18.93 -14.16
C GLY A 120 -11.90 -17.83 -13.70
N ALA A 121 -12.92 -18.22 -12.96
CA ALA A 121 -14.05 -17.36 -12.61
C ALA A 121 -13.72 -16.22 -11.61
N ARG A 122 -12.63 -16.33 -10.86
CA ARG A 122 -12.11 -15.33 -9.91
C ARG A 122 -13.18 -14.81 -8.93
N LYS A 123 -13.95 -15.73 -8.35
CA LYS A 123 -15.01 -15.37 -7.38
C LYS A 123 -14.39 -15.00 -6.03
N ASN A 124 -14.77 -13.84 -5.48
CA ASN A 124 -14.38 -13.41 -4.15
C ASN A 124 -14.88 -14.41 -3.10
N THR A 125 -14.00 -14.82 -2.19
CA THR A 125 -14.33 -15.78 -1.12
C THR A 125 -15.18 -15.15 -0.01
N LYS A 126 -15.25 -13.82 0.05
CA LYS A 126 -16.01 -12.96 0.97
C LYS A 126 -15.53 -12.94 2.41
N ASP A 127 -14.69 -13.86 2.81
CA ASP A 127 -14.11 -13.98 4.16
C ASP A 127 -12.57 -13.84 4.19
N ASN A 128 -11.99 -13.56 3.02
CA ASN A 128 -10.53 -13.40 2.80
C ASN A 128 -9.70 -14.67 3.04
N THR A 129 -10.31 -15.84 3.01
CA THR A 129 -9.61 -17.13 3.09
C THR A 129 -9.43 -17.76 1.70
N PRO A 130 -8.43 -18.68 1.54
CA PRO A 130 -7.46 -19.10 2.54
C PRO A 130 -6.35 -18.07 2.76
N SER A 131 -5.78 -18.09 3.97
CA SER A 131 -4.54 -17.40 4.31
C SER A 131 -3.33 -18.15 3.74
N VAL A 132 -2.20 -17.45 3.58
CA VAL A 132 -0.92 -18.09 3.23
C VAL A 132 -0.20 -18.43 4.53
N VAL A 133 -0.06 -19.73 4.84
CA VAL A 133 0.51 -20.20 6.09
C VAL A 133 1.79 -20.99 5.83
N HIS A 134 2.87 -20.56 6.48
CA HIS A 134 4.14 -21.26 6.52
C HIS A 134 4.34 -21.84 7.92
N ILE A 135 4.69 -23.12 8.03
CA ILE A 135 4.81 -23.83 9.30
C ILE A 135 6.21 -24.43 9.40
N ASP A 136 6.90 -24.11 10.49
CA ASP A 136 8.18 -24.67 10.84
C ASP A 136 8.09 -25.38 12.20
N LEU A 137 8.71 -26.56 12.32
CA LEU A 137 8.93 -27.24 13.58
C LEU A 137 10.28 -26.80 14.15
N VAL A 138 10.24 -26.31 15.39
CA VAL A 138 11.45 -25.80 16.08
C VAL A 138 11.63 -26.48 17.44
N ALA A 139 12.83 -26.40 17.98
CA ALA A 139 13.03 -26.85 19.35
C ALA A 139 12.23 -25.95 20.33
N GLY A 140 11.69 -26.53 21.40
CA GLY A 140 10.99 -25.75 22.43
C GLY A 140 9.56 -26.22 22.68
N HIS A 141 8.82 -25.41 23.44
CA HIS A 141 7.55 -25.78 24.04
C HIS A 141 6.46 -24.68 23.89
N HIS A 142 6.64 -23.74 22.98
CA HIS A 142 5.69 -22.66 22.68
C HIS A 142 5.43 -22.57 21.17
N VAL A 143 4.42 -21.81 20.79
CA VAL A 143 4.11 -21.47 19.42
C VAL A 143 4.43 -19.99 19.21
N GLU A 144 5.29 -19.69 18.23
CA GLU A 144 5.57 -18.32 17.79
C GLU A 144 4.83 -18.04 16.48
N VAL A 145 4.26 -16.85 16.39
CA VAL A 145 3.49 -16.43 15.21
C VAL A 145 3.97 -15.06 14.75
N MET A 146 4.31 -14.96 13.48
CA MET A 146 4.44 -13.70 12.75
C MET A 146 3.28 -13.63 11.76
N ILE A 147 2.42 -12.64 11.90
CA ILE A 147 1.27 -12.45 11.03
C ILE A 147 1.31 -11.08 10.36
N ALA A 148 0.98 -11.04 9.08
CA ALA A 148 0.88 -9.82 8.30
C ALA A 148 -0.35 -9.83 7.41
N ALA A 149 -0.84 -8.63 7.08
CA ALA A 149 -1.85 -8.41 6.06
C ALA A 149 -1.28 -7.48 4.99
N LYS A 150 -0.78 -8.05 3.90
CA LYS A 150 -0.04 -7.32 2.86
C LYS A 150 -0.94 -6.95 1.69
N GLY A 151 -1.00 -5.67 1.34
CA GLY A 151 -1.79 -5.17 0.22
C GLY A 151 -1.32 -5.69 -1.14
N GLY A 152 -2.27 -5.98 -2.03
CA GLY A 152 -2.00 -6.49 -3.37
C GLY A 152 -1.18 -5.52 -4.23
N GLY A 153 -1.29 -4.21 -4.01
CA GLY A 153 -0.51 -3.22 -4.74
C GLY A 153 0.99 -3.39 -4.57
N SER A 154 1.45 -3.62 -3.36
CA SER A 154 2.87 -3.89 -3.09
C SER A 154 3.26 -5.33 -3.35
N GLU A 155 2.37 -6.30 -3.13
CA GLU A 155 2.63 -7.71 -3.46
C GLU A 155 2.93 -7.90 -4.95
N ASN A 156 2.15 -7.25 -5.81
CA ASN A 156 2.32 -7.34 -7.27
C ASN A 156 3.62 -6.71 -7.80
N LYS A 157 4.39 -6.03 -6.94
CA LYS A 157 5.70 -5.45 -7.30
C LYS A 157 6.88 -6.35 -6.93
N THR A 158 6.62 -7.53 -6.40
CA THR A 158 7.65 -8.55 -6.15
C THR A 158 8.47 -8.83 -7.40
N LYS A 159 9.79 -8.88 -7.24
CA LYS A 159 10.76 -9.20 -8.29
C LYS A 159 11.68 -10.31 -7.83
N MET A 160 12.01 -11.18 -8.77
CA MET A 160 12.89 -12.32 -8.55
C MET A 160 13.86 -12.45 -9.71
N ALA A 161 15.08 -12.86 -9.40
CA ALA A 161 16.08 -13.24 -10.39
C ALA A 161 16.89 -14.44 -9.90
N MET A 162 17.30 -15.26 -10.84
CA MET A 162 18.37 -16.24 -10.67
C MET A 162 19.64 -15.59 -11.22
N LEU A 163 20.37 -14.90 -10.35
CA LEU A 163 21.63 -14.24 -10.71
C LEU A 163 22.75 -15.26 -10.89
N ASN A 164 23.78 -14.89 -11.65
CA ASN A 164 25.01 -15.64 -11.62
C ASN A 164 25.76 -15.36 -10.31
N PRO A 165 26.56 -16.29 -9.78
CA PRO A 165 27.30 -16.08 -8.55
C PRO A 165 28.23 -14.84 -8.54
N SER A 166 28.64 -14.37 -9.71
CA SER A 166 29.46 -13.16 -9.88
C SER A 166 28.68 -11.87 -10.05
N ASP A 167 27.36 -11.93 -10.19
CA ASP A 167 26.52 -10.74 -10.40
C ASP A 167 26.36 -9.93 -9.10
N SER A 168 26.21 -8.63 -9.24
CA SER A 168 25.98 -7.70 -8.12
C SER A 168 24.50 -7.67 -7.75
N ILE A 169 24.19 -8.07 -6.53
CA ILE A 169 22.84 -7.93 -5.96
C ILE A 169 22.44 -6.45 -5.86
N VAL A 170 23.38 -5.58 -5.49
CA VAL A 170 23.17 -4.14 -5.38
C VAL A 170 22.74 -3.56 -6.73
N ASP A 171 23.47 -3.87 -7.80
CA ASP A 171 23.14 -3.35 -9.12
C ASP A 171 21.78 -3.87 -9.60
N TRP A 172 21.48 -5.15 -9.38
CA TRP A 172 20.17 -5.71 -9.72
C TRP A 172 19.02 -4.98 -8.99
N VAL A 173 19.17 -4.69 -7.70
CA VAL A 173 18.16 -3.95 -6.93
C VAL A 173 17.99 -2.52 -7.48
N LEU A 174 19.11 -1.81 -7.70
CA LEU A 174 19.09 -0.42 -8.17
C LEU A 174 18.55 -0.26 -9.59
N GLU A 175 18.73 -1.27 -10.45
CA GLU A 175 18.16 -1.29 -11.80
C GLU A 175 16.67 -1.69 -11.80
N THR A 176 16.27 -2.56 -10.88
CA THR A 176 14.93 -3.16 -10.85
C THR A 176 13.92 -2.26 -10.15
N LEU A 177 14.30 -1.65 -9.02
CA LEU A 177 13.39 -0.88 -8.18
C LEU A 177 12.73 0.30 -8.91
N PRO A 178 13.44 1.15 -9.68
CA PRO A 178 12.81 2.23 -10.44
C PRO A 178 11.76 1.74 -11.46
N LYS A 179 12.00 0.56 -12.05
CA LYS A 179 11.09 -0.05 -13.04
C LYS A 179 9.80 -0.59 -12.42
N MET A 180 9.76 -0.76 -11.10
CA MET A 180 8.56 -1.18 -10.38
C MET A 180 7.51 -0.06 -10.31
N GLY A 181 7.89 1.19 -10.54
CA GLY A 181 7.05 2.35 -10.35
C GLY A 181 6.68 2.60 -8.89
N ALA A 182 5.71 3.47 -8.64
CA ALA A 182 5.29 3.88 -7.30
C ALA A 182 4.05 3.11 -6.77
N GLY A 183 3.59 2.09 -7.48
CA GLY A 183 2.37 1.33 -7.13
C GLY A 183 2.43 0.59 -5.79
N TRP A 184 3.62 0.44 -5.22
CA TRP A 184 3.81 -0.12 -3.87
C TRP A 184 3.71 0.92 -2.75
N CYS A 185 3.40 2.19 -3.08
CA CYS A 185 3.18 3.30 -2.14
C CYS A 185 4.35 3.55 -1.17
N PRO A 186 5.55 3.94 -1.67
CA PRO A 186 6.64 4.37 -0.79
C PRO A 186 6.26 5.64 0.03
N PRO A 187 6.92 5.93 1.17
CA PRO A 187 8.01 5.18 1.77
C PRO A 187 7.54 3.90 2.44
N GLY A 188 8.33 2.87 2.31
CA GLY A 188 8.04 1.55 2.89
C GLY A 188 9.32 0.82 3.22
N MET A 189 9.27 -0.50 3.13
CA MET A 189 10.42 -1.37 3.41
C MET A 189 10.70 -2.26 2.19
N LEU A 190 11.93 -2.70 2.05
CA LEU A 190 12.29 -3.80 1.14
C LEU A 190 12.68 -5.02 1.95
N GLY A 191 12.04 -6.15 1.67
CA GLY A 191 12.47 -7.46 2.11
C GLY A 191 13.21 -8.16 0.99
N ILE A 192 14.43 -8.62 1.26
CA ILE A 192 15.29 -9.30 0.29
C ILE A 192 15.64 -10.67 0.84
N GLY A 193 15.32 -11.70 0.07
CA GLY A 193 15.71 -13.08 0.35
C GLY A 193 16.81 -13.52 -0.59
N ILE A 194 17.86 -14.14 -0.07
CA ILE A 194 19.04 -14.52 -0.82
C ILE A 194 19.38 -15.97 -0.51
N GLY A 195 19.61 -16.76 -1.55
CA GLY A 195 20.09 -18.13 -1.42
C GLY A 195 19.01 -19.19 -1.30
N GLY A 196 19.39 -20.40 -0.89
CA GLY A 196 18.54 -21.58 -0.93
C GLY A 196 18.16 -21.95 -2.36
N THR A 197 16.86 -22.08 -2.58
CA THR A 197 16.21 -22.29 -3.87
C THR A 197 15.32 -21.07 -4.20
N ALA A 198 14.75 -21.03 -5.39
CA ALA A 198 13.91 -19.92 -5.84
C ALA A 198 12.75 -19.62 -4.87
N GLU A 199 12.01 -20.64 -4.47
CA GLU A 199 10.91 -20.53 -3.52
C GLU A 199 11.39 -20.19 -2.10
N LYS A 200 12.56 -20.70 -1.68
CA LYS A 200 13.12 -20.36 -0.36
C LYS A 200 13.52 -18.89 -0.29
N ALA A 201 14.13 -18.34 -1.33
CA ALA A 201 14.46 -16.92 -1.40
C ALA A 201 13.20 -16.05 -1.33
N ALA A 202 12.09 -16.47 -1.96
CA ALA A 202 10.81 -15.75 -1.89
C ALA A 202 10.21 -15.77 -0.47
N VAL A 203 10.26 -16.90 0.22
CA VAL A 203 9.81 -17.03 1.60
C VAL A 203 10.65 -16.17 2.54
N LEU A 204 11.99 -16.21 2.39
CA LEU A 204 12.92 -15.39 3.17
C LEU A 204 12.67 -13.88 3.00
N ALA A 205 12.43 -13.43 1.76
CA ALA A 205 12.10 -12.04 1.48
C ALA A 205 10.79 -11.61 2.15
N LYS A 206 9.77 -12.48 2.16
CA LYS A 206 8.49 -12.20 2.82
C LYS A 206 8.64 -12.14 4.33
N GLU A 207 9.36 -13.08 4.93
CA GLU A 207 9.63 -13.11 6.37
C GLU A 207 10.43 -11.86 6.79
N ALA A 208 11.44 -11.46 6.01
CA ALA A 208 12.25 -10.27 6.27
C ALA A 208 11.41 -8.97 6.41
N LEU A 209 10.30 -8.84 5.67
CA LEU A 209 9.41 -7.67 5.77
C LEU A 209 8.71 -7.54 7.12
N MET A 210 8.67 -8.57 7.92
CA MET A 210 8.00 -8.59 9.24
C MET A 210 8.97 -8.32 10.39
N GLU A 211 10.26 -8.17 10.08
CA GLU A 211 11.28 -7.82 11.06
C GLU A 211 11.15 -6.35 11.49
N PRO A 212 11.49 -6.01 12.74
CA PRO A 212 11.44 -4.64 13.24
C PRO A 212 12.31 -3.67 12.43
N VAL A 213 11.90 -2.40 12.33
CA VAL A 213 12.72 -1.33 11.74
C VAL A 213 13.87 -1.00 12.70
N ASP A 214 15.11 -1.27 12.29
CA ASP A 214 16.31 -1.10 13.12
C ASP A 214 17.51 -0.50 12.38
N ILE A 215 17.30 0.02 11.18
CA ILE A 215 18.39 0.51 10.33
C ILE A 215 19.20 1.64 11.00
N GLN A 216 18.58 2.51 11.81
CA GLN A 216 19.29 3.58 12.50
C GLN A 216 20.17 3.03 13.62
N GLU A 217 19.73 1.97 14.30
CA GLU A 217 20.54 1.24 15.28
C GLU A 217 21.73 0.57 14.61
N LEU A 218 21.49 -0.06 13.44
CA LEU A 218 22.55 -0.68 12.65
C LEU A 218 23.58 0.36 12.16
N ILE A 219 23.15 1.54 11.73
CA ILE A 219 24.04 2.63 11.35
C ILE A 219 24.91 3.07 12.55
N ALA A 220 24.30 3.22 13.73
CA ALA A 220 25.00 3.65 14.94
C ALA A 220 25.98 2.59 15.47
N LYS A 221 25.61 1.33 15.41
CA LYS A 221 26.43 0.18 15.84
C LYS A 221 27.58 -0.10 14.87
N GLY A 222 27.33 0.08 13.58
CA GLY A 222 28.17 -0.40 12.48
C GLY A 222 27.84 -1.83 12.06
N ALA A 223 28.03 -2.12 10.77
CA ALA A 223 27.76 -3.43 10.20
C ALA A 223 28.93 -4.41 10.42
N GLU A 224 28.65 -5.57 10.97
CA GLU A 224 29.60 -6.64 11.24
C GLU A 224 29.53 -7.75 10.18
N THR A 225 28.31 -8.22 9.88
CA THR A 225 28.06 -9.32 8.94
C THR A 225 27.98 -8.85 7.48
N ALA A 226 28.06 -9.79 6.55
CA ALA A 226 27.89 -9.50 5.12
C ALA A 226 26.48 -8.97 4.81
N ASP A 227 25.45 -9.54 5.44
CA ASP A 227 24.06 -9.11 5.27
C ASP A 227 23.83 -7.71 5.84
N GLU A 228 24.40 -7.39 7.00
CA GLU A 228 24.33 -6.04 7.58
C GLU A 228 25.01 -5.00 6.68
N LYS A 229 26.18 -5.32 6.13
CA LYS A 229 26.89 -4.45 5.17
C LYS A 229 26.06 -4.20 3.92
N LEU A 230 25.47 -5.26 3.37
CA LEU A 230 24.60 -5.17 2.21
C LEU A 230 23.31 -4.36 2.51
N ARG A 231 22.73 -4.52 3.71
CA ARG A 231 21.58 -3.71 4.16
C ARG A 231 21.92 -2.22 4.17
N LEU A 232 23.04 -1.82 4.78
CA LEU A 232 23.46 -0.42 4.83
C LEU A 232 23.71 0.16 3.44
N GLU A 233 24.40 -0.58 2.59
CA GLU A 233 24.69 -0.15 1.22
C GLU A 233 23.40 0.03 0.41
N LEU A 234 22.47 -0.91 0.48
CA LEU A 234 21.19 -0.83 -0.22
C LEU A 234 20.32 0.29 0.34
N TYR A 235 20.24 0.44 1.66
CA TYR A 235 19.48 1.52 2.28
C TYR A 235 19.95 2.89 1.79
N GLU A 236 21.25 3.14 1.79
CA GLU A 236 21.83 4.37 1.29
C GLU A 236 21.56 4.59 -0.20
N LYS A 237 21.91 3.58 -1.03
CA LYS A 237 21.82 3.71 -2.50
C LYS A 237 20.38 3.77 -3.00
N VAL A 238 19.45 3.04 -2.40
CA VAL A 238 18.02 3.08 -2.76
C VAL A 238 17.43 4.47 -2.48
N ASN A 239 17.73 5.05 -1.32
CA ASN A 239 17.27 6.41 -1.01
C ASN A 239 17.90 7.46 -1.95
N LYS A 240 19.13 7.23 -2.43
CA LYS A 240 19.79 8.10 -3.44
C LYS A 240 19.16 8.02 -4.84
N LEU A 241 18.28 7.07 -5.10
CA LEU A 241 17.51 7.07 -6.35
C LEU A 241 16.52 8.24 -6.46
N GLY A 242 16.21 8.90 -5.33
CA GLY A 242 15.35 10.07 -5.30
C GLY A 242 13.88 9.80 -5.61
N ILE A 243 13.42 8.54 -5.54
CA ILE A 243 12.02 8.16 -5.83
C ILE A 243 11.07 8.87 -4.86
N GLY A 244 11.38 8.83 -3.57
CA GLY A 244 10.64 9.55 -2.53
C GLY A 244 9.24 9.00 -2.26
N ALA A 245 8.53 9.68 -1.36
CA ALA A 245 7.18 9.33 -0.99
C ALA A 245 6.25 9.32 -2.22
N GLN A 246 5.47 8.26 -2.37
CA GLN A 246 4.51 8.05 -3.46
C GLN A 246 5.10 8.19 -4.88
N GLY A 247 6.43 8.14 -5.02
CA GLY A 247 7.12 8.36 -6.29
C GLY A 247 7.15 9.82 -6.76
N LEU A 248 6.91 10.76 -5.86
CA LEU A 248 6.87 12.20 -6.16
C LEU A 248 8.26 12.85 -6.22
N GLY A 249 9.31 12.08 -5.99
CA GLY A 249 10.66 12.59 -5.73
C GLY A 249 10.84 12.96 -4.26
N GLY A 250 12.04 12.75 -3.71
CA GLY A 250 12.33 13.09 -2.32
C GLY A 250 13.48 12.30 -1.72
N LEU A 251 13.72 12.54 -0.43
CA LEU A 251 14.85 11.99 0.29
C LEU A 251 14.65 10.56 0.79
N THR A 252 13.39 10.15 1.03
CA THR A 252 13.08 8.84 1.62
C THR A 252 12.20 8.01 0.71
N THR A 253 12.78 6.96 0.15
CA THR A 253 12.07 5.91 -0.61
C THR A 253 11.76 4.72 0.28
N VAL A 254 12.72 4.33 1.12
CA VAL A 254 12.59 3.26 2.11
C VAL A 254 13.01 3.73 3.49
N VAL A 255 12.30 3.25 4.52
CA VAL A 255 12.66 3.49 5.92
C VAL A 255 13.58 2.41 6.46
N ASP A 256 13.58 1.22 5.86
CA ASP A 256 14.53 0.14 6.13
C ASP A 256 14.67 -0.80 4.92
N VAL A 257 15.75 -1.56 4.89
CA VAL A 257 15.99 -2.71 4.01
C VAL A 257 16.32 -3.91 4.89
N LYS A 258 15.53 -4.98 4.77
CA LYS A 258 15.71 -6.22 5.52
C LYS A 258 16.22 -7.32 4.62
N ILE A 259 17.17 -8.11 5.09
CA ILE A 259 17.78 -9.21 4.33
C ILE A 259 17.78 -10.46 5.18
N ASN A 260 17.25 -11.55 4.62
CA ASN A 260 17.44 -12.90 5.13
C ASN A 260 18.18 -13.73 4.08
N SER A 261 19.26 -14.37 4.48
CA SER A 261 20.07 -15.19 3.59
C SER A 261 20.30 -16.60 4.15
N VAL A 262 20.44 -17.56 3.25
CA VAL A 262 20.78 -18.95 3.57
C VAL A 262 21.77 -19.50 2.55
N PRO A 263 22.55 -20.54 2.89
CA PRO A 263 23.42 -21.20 1.94
C PRO A 263 22.71 -21.65 0.67
N THR A 264 23.40 -21.56 -0.47
CA THR A 264 22.86 -21.92 -1.78
C THR A 264 23.82 -22.82 -2.56
N HIS A 265 23.35 -23.39 -3.68
CA HIS A 265 24.21 -24.16 -4.57
C HIS A 265 25.27 -23.25 -5.19
N ALA A 266 26.51 -23.76 -5.33
CA ALA A 266 27.68 -23.01 -5.82
C ALA A 266 27.45 -22.33 -7.19
N ALA A 267 26.58 -22.88 -8.04
CA ALA A 267 26.27 -22.35 -9.36
C ALA A 267 25.02 -21.44 -9.37
N SER A 268 24.44 -21.11 -8.20
CA SER A 268 23.17 -20.40 -8.11
C SER A 268 23.26 -19.20 -7.18
N LEU A 269 22.53 -18.14 -7.52
CA LEU A 269 22.31 -16.99 -6.65
C LEU A 269 20.86 -16.50 -6.81
N PRO A 270 19.89 -17.24 -6.22
CA PRO A 270 18.50 -16.77 -6.23
C PRO A 270 18.35 -15.56 -5.32
N VAL A 271 17.71 -14.51 -5.84
CA VAL A 271 17.42 -13.27 -5.11
C VAL A 271 15.98 -12.87 -5.37
N VAL A 272 15.25 -12.58 -4.28
CA VAL A 272 13.89 -12.06 -4.35
C VAL A 272 13.83 -10.76 -3.58
N MET A 273 13.18 -9.75 -4.17
CA MET A 273 12.90 -8.46 -3.55
C MET A 273 11.39 -8.24 -3.49
N ILE A 274 10.88 -8.06 -2.29
CA ILE A 274 9.46 -7.78 -2.02
C ILE A 274 9.36 -6.42 -1.35
N PRO A 275 8.71 -5.42 -1.97
CA PRO A 275 8.46 -4.14 -1.31
C PRO A 275 7.28 -4.26 -0.36
N ASN A 276 7.30 -3.53 0.76
CA ASN A 276 6.14 -3.28 1.59
C ASN A 276 5.77 -1.79 1.53
N CYS A 277 4.48 -1.48 1.64
CA CYS A 277 3.98 -0.13 1.46
C CYS A 277 3.98 0.69 2.76
N ALA A 278 3.66 1.97 2.65
CA ALA A 278 3.46 2.85 3.79
C ALA A 278 2.35 2.39 4.76
N ALA A 279 1.43 1.51 4.31
CA ALA A 279 0.43 0.86 5.16
C ALA A 279 0.91 -0.52 5.61
N THR A 280 2.14 -0.62 6.10
CA THR A 280 2.69 -1.89 6.61
C THR A 280 1.92 -2.37 7.84
N ARG A 281 1.64 -3.67 7.91
CA ARG A 281 0.76 -4.27 8.91
C ARG A 281 1.27 -5.65 9.26
N HIS A 282 1.91 -5.79 10.41
CA HIS A 282 2.35 -7.07 10.95
C HIS A 282 2.43 -7.04 12.46
N LEU A 283 2.39 -8.22 13.06
CA LEU A 283 2.51 -8.41 14.50
C LEU A 283 3.23 -9.73 14.79
N HIS A 284 3.99 -9.76 15.88
CA HIS A 284 4.60 -10.96 16.44
C HIS A 284 3.95 -11.26 17.79
N PHE A 285 3.60 -12.51 18.02
CA PHE A 285 3.11 -12.97 19.32
C PHE A 285 3.48 -14.44 19.54
N HIS A 286 3.30 -14.91 20.75
CA HIS A 286 3.53 -16.31 21.11
C HIS A 286 2.40 -16.84 22.01
N LEU A 287 2.26 -18.16 22.01
CA LEU A 287 1.37 -18.89 22.92
C LEU A 287 2.20 -19.92 23.69
N ASP A 288 2.02 -19.95 25.00
CA ASP A 288 2.70 -20.80 25.94
C ASP A 288 1.75 -21.77 26.69
N GLY A 289 0.46 -21.77 26.31
CA GLY A 289 -0.59 -22.57 26.92
C GLY A 289 -1.34 -21.87 28.06
N SER A 290 -1.00 -20.64 28.41
CA SER A 290 -1.67 -19.86 29.46
C SER A 290 -3.01 -19.24 29.01
N GLY A 291 -3.28 -19.22 27.71
CA GLY A 291 -4.48 -18.62 27.12
C GLY A 291 -4.20 -18.03 25.75
N PRO A 292 -5.11 -17.21 25.21
CA PRO A 292 -4.85 -16.40 24.01
C PRO A 292 -3.66 -15.48 24.20
N ALA A 293 -3.04 -15.06 23.09
CA ALA A 293 -1.93 -14.11 23.12
C ALA A 293 -2.34 -12.77 23.77
N ASP A 294 -1.49 -12.24 24.64
CA ASP A 294 -1.72 -10.93 25.28
C ASP A 294 -1.30 -9.80 24.33
N ILE A 295 -2.20 -9.45 23.41
CA ILE A 295 -1.98 -8.37 22.42
C ILE A 295 -2.44 -7.04 23.03
N LYS A 296 -1.47 -6.28 23.57
CA LYS A 296 -1.77 -4.98 24.19
C LYS A 296 -1.84 -3.85 23.18
N PRO A 297 -2.88 -2.99 23.24
CA PRO A 297 -2.91 -1.80 22.41
C PRO A 297 -1.71 -0.89 22.73
N PRO A 298 -1.15 -0.20 21.72
CA PRO A 298 -0.06 0.74 21.95
C PRO A 298 -0.58 1.97 22.71
N LYS A 299 0.33 2.70 23.34
CA LYS A 299 -0.01 3.98 23.95
C LYS A 299 -0.09 5.03 22.83
N LEU A 300 -1.22 5.70 22.70
CA LEU A 300 -1.40 6.75 21.69
C LEU A 300 -0.50 7.97 21.91
N GLU A 301 0.04 8.15 23.12
CA GLU A 301 1.03 9.17 23.44
C GLU A 301 2.36 8.94 22.69
N ASP A 302 2.70 7.68 22.40
CA ASP A 302 3.89 7.30 21.64
C ASP A 302 3.69 7.45 20.12
N TRP A 303 2.44 7.77 19.68
CA TRP A 303 2.09 7.89 18.27
C TRP A 303 2.46 9.28 17.73
N PRO A 304 3.09 9.35 16.55
CA PRO A 304 3.44 10.62 15.93
C PRO A 304 2.26 11.59 15.83
N GLN A 305 2.49 12.83 16.20
CA GLN A 305 1.55 13.93 16.04
C GLN A 305 2.11 14.94 15.05
N VAL A 306 1.56 14.96 13.87
CA VAL A 306 1.98 15.87 12.82
C VAL A 306 0.81 16.78 12.46
N THR A 307 1.08 18.08 12.41
CA THR A 307 0.15 19.06 11.85
C THR A 307 0.51 19.24 10.39
N TRP A 308 -0.43 18.92 9.50
CA TRP A 308 -0.24 19.21 8.09
C TRP A 308 -0.60 20.68 7.82
N GLU A 309 0.43 21.51 7.71
CA GLU A 309 0.27 22.92 7.35
C GLU A 309 0.09 23.03 5.83
N LEU A 310 -1.16 23.18 5.42
CA LEU A 310 -1.48 23.60 4.06
C LEU A 310 -0.92 25.00 3.85
N GLY A 311 0.08 25.13 2.99
CA GLY A 311 0.64 26.43 2.62
C GLY A 311 -0.44 27.38 2.10
N SER A 312 -0.26 28.67 2.26
CA SER A 312 -1.19 29.72 1.78
C SER A 312 -1.47 29.69 0.26
N LYS A 313 -0.72 28.87 -0.47
CA LYS A 313 -0.82 28.72 -1.94
C LYS A 313 -1.60 27.46 -2.37
N VAL A 314 -2.16 26.66 -1.43
CA VAL A 314 -2.92 25.47 -1.82
C VAL A 314 -4.18 25.86 -2.56
N ARG A 315 -4.33 25.30 -3.74
CA ARG A 315 -5.50 25.54 -4.61
C ARG A 315 -6.72 24.79 -4.06
N ARG A 316 -7.81 25.53 -3.81
CA ARG A 316 -9.11 24.95 -3.48
C ARG A 316 -9.97 24.98 -4.74
N VAL A 317 -10.60 23.85 -5.05
CA VAL A 317 -11.33 23.63 -6.29
C VAL A 317 -12.74 23.13 -5.97
N ASN A 318 -13.73 23.77 -6.59
CA ASN A 318 -15.10 23.29 -6.59
C ASN A 318 -15.38 22.50 -7.88
N LEU A 319 -15.55 21.18 -7.75
CA LEU A 319 -15.80 20.26 -8.86
C LEU A 319 -17.14 20.48 -9.55
N ASP A 320 -18.11 21.12 -8.88
CA ASP A 320 -19.45 21.39 -9.45
C ASP A 320 -19.42 22.57 -10.45
N THR A 321 -18.40 23.42 -10.38
CA THR A 321 -18.26 24.61 -11.22
C THR A 321 -16.99 24.63 -12.06
N ILE A 322 -16.14 23.60 -11.96
CA ILE A 322 -14.87 23.54 -12.66
C ILE A 322 -15.05 23.48 -14.19
N THR A 323 -14.16 24.18 -14.89
CA THR A 323 -14.13 24.22 -16.35
C THR A 323 -12.84 23.60 -16.91
N PRO A 324 -12.82 23.20 -18.19
CA PRO A 324 -11.57 22.79 -18.85
C PRO A 324 -10.46 23.84 -18.79
N ALA A 325 -10.79 25.11 -18.79
CA ALA A 325 -9.80 26.19 -18.68
C ALA A 325 -9.13 26.24 -17.31
N ASP A 326 -9.88 25.97 -16.24
CA ASP A 326 -9.32 25.90 -14.88
C ASP A 326 -8.26 24.80 -14.78
N VAL A 327 -8.58 23.60 -15.26
CA VAL A 327 -7.68 22.45 -15.24
C VAL A 327 -6.39 22.70 -16.02
N GLN A 328 -6.47 23.45 -17.13
CA GLN A 328 -5.30 23.78 -17.93
C GLN A 328 -4.32 24.73 -17.22
N SER A 329 -4.74 25.40 -16.15
CA SER A 329 -3.86 26.25 -15.34
C SER A 329 -3.05 25.48 -14.28
N TRP A 330 -3.35 24.18 -14.07
CA TRP A 330 -2.70 23.37 -13.02
C TRP A 330 -1.34 22.87 -13.49
N GLN A 331 -0.44 22.71 -12.53
CA GLN A 331 0.93 22.24 -12.78
C GLN A 331 1.21 20.93 -12.03
N ALA A 332 1.95 20.04 -12.66
CA ALA A 332 2.38 18.79 -12.02
C ALA A 332 3.17 19.09 -10.73
N GLY A 333 2.82 18.39 -9.66
CA GLY A 333 3.38 18.58 -8.32
C GLY A 333 2.58 19.51 -7.40
N GLU A 334 1.59 20.24 -7.92
CA GLU A 334 0.71 21.06 -7.05
C GLU A 334 -0.18 20.20 -6.18
N THR A 335 -0.32 20.60 -4.89
CA THR A 335 -1.36 20.07 -4.00
C THR A 335 -2.67 20.84 -4.23
N VAL A 336 -3.76 20.11 -4.38
CA VAL A 336 -5.10 20.64 -4.62
C VAL A 336 -6.07 20.05 -3.61
N LEU A 337 -6.99 20.85 -3.10
CA LEU A 337 -8.11 20.42 -2.26
C LEU A 337 -9.38 20.44 -3.07
N LEU A 338 -10.02 19.29 -3.22
CA LEU A 338 -11.22 19.11 -4.02
C LEU A 338 -12.47 19.17 -3.13
N SER A 339 -13.44 19.98 -3.53
CA SER A 339 -14.80 20.00 -2.95
C SER A 339 -15.83 19.87 -4.06
N GLY A 340 -17.03 19.34 -3.74
CA GLY A 340 -18.09 19.10 -4.69
C GLY A 340 -18.24 17.63 -5.10
N LYS A 341 -18.88 17.37 -6.22
CA LYS A 341 -19.29 16.02 -6.64
C LYS A 341 -18.33 15.39 -7.62
N MET A 342 -17.99 14.14 -7.38
CA MET A 342 -17.23 13.29 -8.30
C MET A 342 -17.89 11.92 -8.42
N LEU A 343 -17.58 11.22 -9.52
CA LEU A 343 -17.99 9.83 -9.70
C LEU A 343 -16.88 8.87 -9.28
N THR A 344 -17.24 7.64 -8.99
CA THR A 344 -16.26 6.58 -8.74
C THR A 344 -16.32 5.51 -9.82
N GLY A 345 -15.22 4.78 -10.01
CA GLY A 345 -15.19 3.64 -10.92
C GLY A 345 -13.85 2.93 -10.89
N ARG A 346 -13.88 1.61 -10.97
CA ARG A 346 -12.71 0.75 -11.05
C ARG A 346 -12.78 -0.13 -12.29
N ASP A 347 -12.03 -1.22 -12.30
CA ASP A 347 -11.89 -2.13 -13.44
C ASP A 347 -13.22 -2.63 -13.98
N ALA A 348 -14.12 -3.10 -13.11
CA ALA A 348 -15.40 -3.67 -13.53
C ALA A 348 -16.33 -2.61 -14.13
N ALA A 349 -16.43 -1.43 -13.50
CA ALA A 349 -17.23 -0.33 -14.02
C ALA A 349 -16.70 0.18 -15.36
N HIS A 350 -15.37 0.40 -15.48
CA HIS A 350 -14.74 0.83 -16.72
C HIS A 350 -14.93 -0.18 -17.84
N LYS A 351 -14.80 -1.48 -17.55
CA LYS A 351 -15.05 -2.53 -18.54
C LYS A 351 -16.48 -2.48 -19.02
N ARG A 352 -17.45 -2.36 -18.12
CA ARG A 352 -18.89 -2.31 -18.49
C ARG A 352 -19.22 -1.06 -19.31
N ILE A 353 -18.67 0.10 -18.95
CA ILE A 353 -18.81 1.33 -19.77
C ILE A 353 -18.20 1.12 -21.15
N ALA A 354 -17.00 0.52 -21.24
CA ALA A 354 -16.38 0.22 -22.54
C ALA A 354 -17.23 -0.70 -23.39
N ASP A 355 -17.78 -1.75 -22.80
CA ASP A 355 -18.65 -2.71 -23.49
C ASP A 355 -19.94 -2.01 -24.03
N MET A 356 -20.53 -1.11 -23.24
CA MET A 356 -21.72 -0.32 -23.65
C MET A 356 -21.40 0.65 -24.79
N LEU A 357 -20.32 1.40 -24.66
CA LEU A 357 -19.90 2.35 -25.70
C LEU A 357 -19.54 1.65 -27.01
N ASN A 358 -18.87 0.51 -26.95
CA ASN A 358 -18.53 -0.30 -28.13
C ASN A 358 -19.76 -0.87 -28.85
N LYS A 359 -20.86 -1.07 -28.12
CA LYS A 359 -22.16 -1.48 -28.69
C LYS A 359 -23.02 -0.30 -29.15
N GLY A 360 -22.59 0.94 -28.92
CA GLY A 360 -23.36 2.15 -29.24
C GLY A 360 -24.53 2.42 -28.29
N GLU A 361 -24.52 1.80 -27.09
CA GLU A 361 -25.59 1.96 -26.09
C GLU A 361 -25.48 3.27 -25.28
N GLY A 362 -24.35 3.98 -25.40
CA GLY A 362 -24.07 5.19 -24.60
C GLY A 362 -23.64 4.88 -23.16
N LEU A 363 -23.68 5.89 -22.29
CA LEU A 363 -23.43 5.75 -20.87
C LEU A 363 -24.65 5.20 -20.14
N PRO A 364 -24.49 4.56 -18.98
CA PRO A 364 -25.63 4.09 -18.20
C PRO A 364 -26.49 5.26 -17.74
N GLU A 365 -27.80 5.05 -17.58
CA GLU A 365 -28.74 6.06 -17.10
C GLU A 365 -28.28 6.70 -15.78
N GLY A 366 -28.35 8.02 -15.70
CA GLY A 366 -27.92 8.79 -14.51
C GLY A 366 -26.42 9.06 -14.42
N VAL A 367 -25.61 8.58 -15.37
CA VAL A 367 -24.17 8.85 -15.43
C VAL A 367 -23.86 9.87 -16.52
N ASP A 368 -23.38 11.04 -16.11
CA ASP A 368 -22.78 12.05 -17.00
C ASP A 368 -21.32 12.25 -16.58
N LEU A 369 -20.41 12.07 -17.52
CA LEU A 369 -18.96 12.19 -17.29
C LEU A 369 -18.38 13.50 -17.89
N LYS A 370 -19.17 14.25 -18.64
CA LYS A 370 -18.67 15.46 -19.30
C LYS A 370 -18.23 16.51 -18.29
N ASN A 371 -16.98 16.94 -18.38
CA ASN A 371 -16.34 17.87 -17.45
C ASN A 371 -16.32 17.38 -15.98
N ARG A 372 -16.47 16.08 -15.74
CA ARG A 372 -16.49 15.48 -14.41
C ARG A 372 -15.16 14.81 -14.08
N PHE A 373 -15.02 14.47 -12.82
CA PHE A 373 -13.89 13.71 -12.28
C PHE A 373 -14.33 12.31 -11.88
N ILE A 374 -13.46 11.31 -12.09
CA ILE A 374 -13.68 9.94 -11.66
C ILE A 374 -12.60 9.52 -10.67
N TYR A 375 -13.01 8.99 -9.52
CA TYR A 375 -12.13 8.48 -8.48
C TYR A 375 -12.05 6.96 -8.56
N TYR A 376 -10.85 6.45 -8.73
CA TYR A 376 -10.56 5.02 -8.76
C TYR A 376 -10.50 4.49 -7.33
N VAL A 377 -11.62 4.02 -6.81
CA VAL A 377 -11.76 3.62 -5.42
C VAL A 377 -12.71 2.43 -5.28
N GLY A 378 -12.44 1.59 -4.28
CA GLY A 378 -13.36 0.58 -3.76
C GLY A 378 -13.25 0.62 -2.24
N PRO A 379 -14.13 1.33 -1.55
CA PRO A 379 -14.04 1.55 -0.11
C PRO A 379 -14.25 0.25 0.69
N VAL A 380 -13.83 0.26 1.94
CA VAL A 380 -14.28 -0.69 2.95
C VAL A 380 -15.72 -0.37 3.31
N ASP A 381 -16.49 -1.35 3.77
CA ASP A 381 -17.87 -1.14 4.21
C ASP A 381 -17.93 -0.13 5.37
N ALA A 382 -18.91 0.75 5.30
CA ALA A 382 -19.18 1.73 6.34
C ALA A 382 -19.70 1.07 7.61
N VAL A 383 -19.33 1.61 8.76
CA VAL A 383 -19.87 1.21 10.07
C VAL A 383 -20.30 2.43 10.86
N ARG A 384 -21.20 2.22 11.80
CA ARG A 384 -21.72 3.30 12.69
C ARG A 384 -22.30 4.45 11.86
N ASP A 385 -21.78 5.64 12.03
CA ASP A 385 -22.19 6.89 11.38
C ASP A 385 -21.32 7.25 10.15
N GLU A 386 -20.49 6.34 9.69
CA GLU A 386 -19.66 6.58 8.50
C GLU A 386 -20.50 6.71 7.22
N VAL A 387 -20.20 7.71 6.41
CA VAL A 387 -20.78 7.83 5.06
C VAL A 387 -20.23 6.74 4.14
N VAL A 388 -18.93 6.50 4.22
CA VAL A 388 -18.20 5.39 3.60
C VAL A 388 -17.11 4.94 4.56
N GLY A 389 -16.71 3.66 4.49
CA GLY A 389 -15.52 3.20 5.17
C GLY A 389 -14.24 3.73 4.53
N PRO A 390 -13.05 3.33 5.02
CA PRO A 390 -11.77 3.75 4.46
C PRO A 390 -11.75 3.63 2.93
N ALA A 391 -11.45 4.74 2.24
CA ALA A 391 -11.67 4.94 0.81
C ALA A 391 -10.40 5.42 0.08
N GLY A 392 -9.30 4.69 0.23
CA GLY A 392 -8.04 5.01 -0.45
C GLY A 392 -8.06 4.70 -1.95
N PRO A 393 -7.14 5.32 -2.71
CA PRO A 393 -7.10 5.20 -4.16
C PRO A 393 -6.62 3.82 -4.63
N THR A 394 -7.17 3.37 -5.76
CA THR A 394 -6.68 2.20 -6.51
C THR A 394 -5.52 2.59 -7.43
N THR A 395 -4.62 1.65 -7.73
CA THR A 395 -3.54 1.83 -8.71
C THR A 395 -4.09 2.21 -10.09
N ALA A 396 -3.72 3.39 -10.60
CA ALA A 396 -4.32 4.00 -11.77
C ALA A 396 -3.95 3.30 -13.08
N THR A 397 -2.75 2.72 -13.20
CA THR A 397 -2.29 2.01 -14.41
C THR A 397 -3.22 0.90 -14.87
N ARG A 398 -4.02 0.33 -13.96
CA ARG A 398 -5.02 -0.69 -14.32
C ARG A 398 -6.12 -0.14 -15.23
N MET A 399 -6.40 1.15 -15.15
CA MET A 399 -7.39 1.85 -15.98
C MET A 399 -6.81 2.48 -17.26
N ASP A 400 -5.51 2.38 -17.48
CA ASP A 400 -4.83 2.99 -18.65
C ASP A 400 -5.45 2.54 -19.99
N LYS A 401 -5.77 1.25 -20.11
CA LYS A 401 -6.41 0.67 -21.30
C LYS A 401 -7.78 1.27 -21.64
N PHE A 402 -8.44 1.93 -20.69
CA PHE A 402 -9.74 2.57 -20.90
C PHE A 402 -9.64 4.09 -21.09
N THR A 403 -8.50 4.68 -20.76
CA THR A 403 -8.37 6.13 -20.60
C THR A 403 -8.64 6.91 -21.89
N GLU A 404 -8.06 6.51 -23.03
CA GLU A 404 -8.31 7.20 -24.30
C GLU A 404 -9.80 7.22 -24.65
N MET A 405 -10.50 6.10 -24.47
CA MET A 405 -11.93 5.99 -24.70
C MET A 405 -12.72 6.91 -23.75
N MET A 406 -12.40 6.88 -22.44
CA MET A 406 -13.07 7.72 -21.44
C MET A 406 -12.90 9.20 -21.74
N LEU A 407 -11.71 9.64 -22.12
CA LEU A 407 -11.45 11.03 -22.45
C LEU A 407 -12.13 11.46 -23.76
N SER A 408 -12.03 10.65 -24.83
CA SER A 408 -12.48 11.02 -26.16
C SER A 408 -14.00 10.89 -26.34
N GLN A 409 -14.64 9.87 -25.74
CA GLN A 409 -16.05 9.57 -25.98
C GLN A 409 -16.99 10.10 -24.90
N THR A 410 -16.49 10.33 -23.68
CA THR A 410 -17.37 10.77 -22.57
C THR A 410 -17.13 12.22 -22.15
N GLY A 411 -16.02 12.83 -22.61
CA GLY A 411 -15.66 14.18 -22.19
C GLY A 411 -15.20 14.28 -20.73
N LEU A 412 -14.74 13.16 -20.14
CA LEU A 412 -14.17 13.12 -18.80
C LEU A 412 -13.01 14.11 -18.70
N LEU A 413 -12.96 14.92 -17.64
CA LEU A 413 -11.98 15.99 -17.45
C LEU A 413 -10.81 15.57 -16.56
N GLY A 414 -11.07 14.75 -15.54
CA GLY A 414 -10.03 14.36 -14.61
C GLY A 414 -10.23 12.95 -14.02
N MET A 415 -9.13 12.37 -13.64
CA MET A 415 -9.06 11.05 -13.02
C MET A 415 -8.25 11.13 -11.73
N ILE A 416 -8.69 10.41 -10.71
CA ILE A 416 -8.03 10.37 -9.40
C ILE A 416 -7.69 8.92 -9.07
N GLY A 417 -6.44 8.65 -8.76
CA GLY A 417 -5.95 7.31 -8.40
C GLY A 417 -4.66 7.39 -7.61
N LYS A 418 -3.91 6.30 -7.55
CA LYS A 418 -2.55 6.29 -6.99
C LYS A 418 -1.53 5.81 -8.03
N SER A 419 -0.25 6.13 -7.79
CA SER A 419 0.85 5.72 -8.65
C SER A 419 0.90 6.44 -10.01
N GLU A 420 1.84 6.07 -10.83
CA GLU A 420 2.07 6.61 -12.16
C GLU A 420 1.00 6.20 -13.18
N ARG A 421 1.05 6.85 -14.34
CA ARG A 421 0.33 6.44 -15.56
C ARG A 421 1.34 6.02 -16.64
N GLY A 422 0.95 5.12 -17.52
CA GLY A 422 1.74 4.73 -18.67
C GLY A 422 1.90 5.86 -19.70
N ASP A 423 2.95 5.80 -20.51
CA ASP A 423 3.31 6.89 -21.45
C ASP A 423 2.19 7.20 -22.44
N LEU A 424 1.54 6.18 -23.02
CA LEU A 424 0.41 6.38 -23.94
C LEU A 424 -0.78 7.06 -23.26
N THR A 425 -0.99 6.78 -21.97
CA THR A 425 -2.02 7.44 -21.18
C THR A 425 -1.68 8.90 -20.92
N VAL A 426 -0.42 9.21 -20.63
CA VAL A 426 0.04 10.61 -20.48
C VAL A 426 -0.17 11.40 -21.78
N GLU A 427 0.13 10.80 -22.95
CA GLU A 427 -0.15 11.44 -24.24
C GLU A 427 -1.66 11.64 -24.48
N SER A 428 -2.51 10.69 -24.07
CA SER A 428 -3.97 10.86 -24.11
C SER A 428 -4.44 12.02 -23.22
N ILE A 429 -3.93 12.12 -22.01
CA ILE A 429 -4.23 13.22 -21.08
C ILE A 429 -3.86 14.56 -21.70
N LYS A 430 -2.67 14.66 -22.27
CA LYS A 430 -2.18 15.87 -22.98
C LYS A 430 -3.05 16.22 -24.18
N LYS A 431 -3.37 15.23 -25.02
CA LYS A 431 -4.21 15.39 -26.23
C LYS A 431 -5.58 15.94 -25.90
N HIS A 432 -6.23 15.41 -24.87
CA HIS A 432 -7.59 15.80 -24.47
C HIS A 432 -7.62 16.95 -23.45
N LYS A 433 -6.47 17.54 -23.10
CA LYS A 433 -6.35 18.61 -22.09
C LYS A 433 -7.00 18.25 -20.74
N ALA A 434 -6.96 16.97 -20.39
CA ALA A 434 -7.43 16.44 -19.13
C ALA A 434 -6.32 16.49 -18.06
N VAL A 435 -6.60 15.97 -16.87
CA VAL A 435 -5.66 15.91 -15.75
C VAL A 435 -5.73 14.55 -15.06
N TYR A 436 -4.61 14.09 -14.54
CA TYR A 436 -4.57 12.98 -13.59
C TYR A 436 -4.08 13.47 -12.24
N LEU A 437 -4.85 13.20 -11.21
CA LEU A 437 -4.58 13.55 -9.83
C LEU A 437 -4.23 12.30 -9.04
N MET A 438 -3.29 12.42 -8.14
CA MET A 438 -2.90 11.35 -7.26
C MET A 438 -3.44 11.62 -5.84
N ALA A 439 -4.22 10.70 -5.30
CA ALA A 439 -4.48 10.62 -3.88
C ALA A 439 -3.44 9.71 -3.21
N VAL A 440 -3.13 9.95 -1.95
CA VAL A 440 -2.06 9.25 -1.23
C VAL A 440 -2.47 7.81 -0.90
N GLY A 441 -1.68 6.85 -1.36
CA GLY A 441 -1.81 5.45 -0.94
C GLY A 441 -1.37 5.26 0.51
N GLY A 442 -2.18 4.57 1.32
CA GLY A 442 -1.93 4.42 2.75
C GLY A 442 -2.58 5.51 3.63
N ALA A 443 -3.47 6.33 3.06
CA ALA A 443 -4.23 7.36 3.78
C ALA A 443 -5.76 7.20 3.59
N ALA A 444 -6.25 5.96 3.64
CA ALA A 444 -7.62 5.62 3.25
C ALA A 444 -8.68 6.17 4.20
N TYR A 445 -8.43 6.16 5.49
CA TYR A 445 -9.38 6.65 6.49
C TYR A 445 -9.46 8.18 6.49
N LEU A 446 -8.33 8.85 6.28
CA LEU A 446 -8.28 10.31 6.09
C LEU A 446 -9.13 10.73 4.90
N VAL A 447 -8.99 10.06 3.76
CA VAL A 447 -9.78 10.36 2.55
C VAL A 447 -11.28 10.13 2.81
N SER A 448 -11.66 9.06 3.53
CA SER A 448 -13.08 8.80 3.83
C SER A 448 -13.74 9.92 4.61
N LYS A 449 -13.00 10.63 5.47
CA LYS A 449 -13.52 11.78 6.22
C LYS A 449 -13.78 13.02 5.36
N ALA A 450 -13.13 13.12 4.21
CA ALA A 450 -13.44 14.16 3.22
C ALA A 450 -14.75 13.86 2.44
N ILE A 451 -15.22 12.61 2.43
CA ILE A 451 -16.44 12.20 1.74
C ILE A 451 -17.65 12.48 2.64
N LYS A 452 -18.49 13.45 2.28
CA LYS A 452 -19.62 13.91 3.07
C LYS A 452 -20.95 13.25 2.69
N LYS A 453 -21.08 12.83 1.42
CA LYS A 453 -22.24 12.07 0.94
C LYS A 453 -21.79 11.02 -0.09
N SER A 454 -22.54 9.94 -0.14
CA SER A 454 -22.33 8.85 -1.08
C SER A 454 -23.68 8.29 -1.53
N ARG A 455 -23.85 8.10 -2.83
CA ARG A 455 -25.00 7.38 -3.40
C ARG A 455 -24.59 6.54 -4.59
N VAL A 456 -25.21 5.40 -4.76
CA VAL A 456 -25.04 4.58 -5.97
C VAL A 456 -25.75 5.28 -7.14
N VAL A 457 -25.09 5.41 -8.28
CA VAL A 457 -25.63 6.00 -9.50
C VAL A 457 -25.91 4.93 -10.55
N ALA A 458 -24.98 3.98 -10.71
CA ALA A 458 -25.15 2.91 -11.69
C ALA A 458 -24.40 1.63 -11.26
N PHE A 459 -24.75 0.52 -11.87
CA PHE A 459 -24.08 -0.78 -11.67
C PHE A 459 -24.08 -1.27 -10.23
N ALA A 460 -25.22 -1.11 -9.52
CA ALA A 460 -25.36 -1.52 -8.11
C ALA A 460 -24.98 -2.99 -7.84
N ASP A 461 -25.14 -3.86 -8.83
CA ASP A 461 -24.76 -5.27 -8.78
C ASP A 461 -23.24 -5.51 -8.63
N LEU A 462 -22.41 -4.49 -8.94
CA LEU A 462 -20.95 -4.56 -8.76
C LEU A 462 -20.48 -4.26 -7.32
N GLY A 463 -21.41 -3.99 -6.40
CA GLY A 463 -21.08 -3.71 -5.01
C GLY A 463 -20.10 -2.54 -4.87
N MET A 464 -18.93 -2.75 -4.24
CA MET A 464 -17.90 -1.70 -4.06
C MET A 464 -17.33 -1.16 -5.38
N GLU A 465 -17.51 -1.85 -6.50
CA GLU A 465 -17.09 -1.41 -7.83
C GLU A 465 -18.23 -0.77 -8.64
N ALA A 466 -19.40 -0.58 -8.04
CA ALA A 466 -20.47 0.23 -8.62
C ALA A 466 -20.01 1.66 -8.88
N ILE A 467 -20.71 2.37 -9.73
CA ILE A 467 -20.52 3.81 -9.89
C ILE A 467 -21.27 4.51 -8.78
N TYR A 468 -20.51 5.15 -7.88
CA TYR A 468 -21.04 6.04 -6.85
C TYR A 468 -20.84 7.49 -7.27
N GLU A 469 -21.69 8.38 -6.77
CA GLU A 469 -21.41 9.80 -6.69
C GLU A 469 -21.03 10.13 -5.25
N PHE A 470 -19.83 10.66 -5.08
CA PHE A 470 -19.33 11.19 -3.80
C PHE A 470 -19.42 12.72 -3.82
N GLU A 471 -19.92 13.30 -2.72
CA GLU A 471 -19.74 14.71 -2.42
C GLU A 471 -18.60 14.84 -1.42
N VAL A 472 -17.55 15.53 -1.80
CA VAL A 472 -16.33 15.68 -1.00
C VAL A 472 -16.13 17.11 -0.54
N GLU A 473 -15.40 17.28 0.55
CA GLU A 473 -14.98 18.57 1.09
C GLU A 473 -13.49 18.52 1.43
N ASP A 474 -12.73 19.42 0.80
CA ASP A 474 -11.28 19.55 0.97
C ASP A 474 -10.50 18.22 0.83
N MET A 475 -10.92 17.36 -0.10
CA MET A 475 -10.20 16.10 -0.38
C MET A 475 -8.83 16.41 -0.97
N PRO A 476 -7.72 16.00 -0.29
CA PRO A 476 -6.38 16.33 -0.76
C PRO A 476 -5.93 15.43 -1.90
N VAL A 477 -5.38 16.03 -2.94
CA VAL A 477 -4.77 15.34 -4.08
C VAL A 477 -3.55 16.11 -4.59
N THR A 478 -2.68 15.44 -5.34
CA THR A 478 -1.53 16.05 -6.05
C THR A 478 -1.76 15.96 -7.55
N VAL A 479 -1.51 17.02 -8.29
CA VAL A 479 -1.52 16.98 -9.76
C VAL A 479 -0.35 16.09 -10.21
N ALA A 480 -0.63 14.89 -10.65
CA ALA A 480 0.39 13.93 -11.05
C ALA A 480 0.74 14.02 -12.54
N VAL A 481 -0.27 14.25 -13.39
CA VAL A 481 -0.08 14.57 -14.81
C VAL A 481 -0.96 15.77 -15.14
N ASP A 482 -0.35 16.86 -15.55
CA ASP A 482 -1.07 18.07 -15.98
C ASP A 482 -1.55 18.00 -17.43
N SER A 483 -2.32 18.98 -17.86
CA SER A 483 -2.92 19.05 -19.20
C SER A 483 -1.89 19.23 -20.34
N ASN A 484 -0.64 19.50 -20.00
CA ASN A 484 0.47 19.60 -20.95
C ASN A 484 1.31 18.32 -21.02
N GLY A 485 0.96 17.29 -20.21
CA GLY A 485 1.65 16.02 -20.15
C GLY A 485 2.89 16.03 -19.24
N ASN A 486 3.09 17.08 -18.43
CA ASN A 486 4.12 17.03 -17.39
C ASN A 486 3.72 15.99 -16.35
N ASN A 487 4.67 15.12 -15.99
CA ASN A 487 4.43 13.94 -15.16
C ASN A 487 5.38 13.96 -13.95
N VAL A 488 4.82 14.18 -12.77
CA VAL A 488 5.60 14.29 -11.53
C VAL A 488 6.34 12.97 -11.21
N HIS A 489 5.78 11.81 -11.55
CA HIS A 489 6.43 10.52 -11.32
C HIS A 489 7.67 10.26 -12.18
N LYS A 490 7.85 11.01 -13.28
CA LYS A 490 9.08 11.01 -14.07
C LYS A 490 10.03 12.14 -13.66
N GLN A 491 9.50 13.35 -13.53
CA GLN A 491 10.28 14.55 -13.25
C GLN A 491 10.78 14.58 -11.79
N GLY A 492 9.93 14.21 -10.83
CA GLY A 492 10.25 14.24 -9.40
C GLY A 492 11.48 13.42 -9.03
N PRO A 493 11.49 12.10 -9.32
CA PRO A 493 12.66 11.26 -9.06
C PRO A 493 13.94 11.75 -9.75
N ALA A 494 13.85 12.21 -10.99
CA ALA A 494 15.01 12.72 -11.73
C ALA A 494 15.61 13.98 -11.07
N ILE A 495 14.76 14.92 -10.68
CA ILE A 495 15.16 16.16 -10.00
C ILE A 495 15.79 15.81 -8.64
N TRP A 496 15.14 14.95 -7.87
CA TRP A 496 15.62 14.65 -6.52
C TRP A 496 16.86 13.77 -6.48
N LYS A 497 17.06 12.91 -7.47
CA LYS A 497 18.33 12.20 -7.63
C LYS A 497 19.49 13.19 -7.83
N ALA A 498 19.30 14.25 -8.62
CA ALA A 498 20.30 15.28 -8.80
C ALA A 498 20.50 16.12 -7.52
N ASN A 499 19.42 16.54 -6.86
CA ASN A 499 19.48 17.31 -5.62
C ASN A 499 20.21 16.54 -4.50
N ILE A 500 19.97 15.25 -4.36
CA ILE A 500 20.65 14.41 -3.36
C ILE A 500 22.15 14.33 -3.66
N ALA A 501 22.53 14.17 -4.94
CA ALA A 501 23.94 14.17 -5.32
C ALA A 501 24.66 15.48 -4.97
N GLU A 502 23.98 16.64 -5.15
CA GLU A 502 24.51 17.94 -4.72
C GLU A 502 24.64 18.07 -3.20
N LEU A 503 23.65 17.57 -2.43
CA LEU A 503 23.68 17.55 -0.98
C LEU A 503 24.85 16.71 -0.47
N ASP A 504 25.06 15.52 -1.03
CA ASP A 504 26.19 14.65 -0.70
C ASP A 504 27.55 15.32 -1.02
N ALA A 505 27.66 15.99 -2.16
CA ALA A 505 28.88 16.71 -2.52
C ALA A 505 29.20 17.86 -1.53
N LYS A 506 28.18 18.59 -1.10
CA LYS A 506 28.34 19.68 -0.10
C LYS A 506 28.73 19.16 1.27
N LEU A 507 28.24 17.98 1.68
CA LEU A 507 28.61 17.34 2.95
C LEU A 507 30.06 16.84 2.95
N LYS A 508 30.55 16.31 1.83
CA LYS A 508 31.93 15.84 1.66
C LYS A 508 32.96 16.97 1.56
N ALA A 509 32.51 18.18 1.21
CA ALA A 509 33.37 19.36 1.09
C ALA A 509 33.54 20.12 2.41
N LYS A 510 32.79 19.80 3.44
CA LYS A 510 32.92 20.31 4.82
C LYS A 510 33.75 19.36 5.67
#